data_ffed54d393cd2c5e0db83e0ca886035f
#
_entry.id   ffed54d393cd2c5e0db83e0ca886035f
#
_cell.length_a   1.000
_cell.length_b   1.000
_cell.length_c   1.000
_cell.angle_alpha   90.00
_cell.angle_beta   90.00
_cell.angle_gamma   90.00
#
_symmetry.space_group_name_H-M   'P 1'
#
loop_
_entity.id
_entity.type
_entity.pdbx_description
1 polymer ?
#
loop_
_entity_poly.entity_id
_entity_poly.type
_entity_poly.pdbx_seq_one_letter_code
_entity_poly.pdbx_strand_id
1 'polypeptide(L)'
;DGAYILNLFGDIATELTIRVDGDEGLLRAYDNVEFISPVYAGDFLLIKGKVVKIGNTSRKIGFEAYKIIESIKNAKNNSSCKILDPPILVAKASGTTVVLKDKQKC
;
A
#
# COMPACT_ATOMS: atom_id res chain seq x y z
N ASP A 1 1.92 9.56 8.61
CA ASP A 1 3.30 9.73 8.16
C ASP A 1 3.69 8.63 7.18
N GLY A 2 4.89 8.73 6.62
CA GLY A 2 5.33 7.78 5.61
C GLY A 2 5.46 6.34 6.13
N ALA A 3 5.85 6.17 7.38
CA ALA A 3 5.96 4.84 7.98
C ALA A 3 4.61 4.14 8.06
N TYR A 4 3.55 4.86 8.35
CA TYR A 4 2.20 4.31 8.38
C TYR A 4 1.80 3.77 7.00
N ILE A 5 2.06 4.54 5.94
CA ILE A 5 1.73 4.12 4.57
C ILE A 5 2.55 2.89 4.19
N LEU A 6 3.83 2.84 4.52
CA LEU A 6 4.67 1.67 4.24
C LEU A 6 4.18 0.43 5.00
N ASN A 7 3.67 0.59 6.22
CA ASN A 7 3.06 -0.53 6.95
C ASN A 7 1.82 -1.06 6.22
N LEU A 8 0.98 -0.18 5.70
CA LEU A 8 -0.20 -0.59 4.92
C LEU A 8 0.22 -1.32 3.63
N PHE A 9 1.26 -0.84 2.96
CA PHE A 9 1.81 -1.53 1.78
C PHE A 9 2.32 -2.92 2.15
N GLY A 10 2.98 -3.05 3.31
CA GLY A 10 3.44 -4.35 3.80
C GLY A 10 2.30 -5.34 4.03
N ASP A 11 1.19 -4.87 4.60
CA ASP A 11 0.01 -5.71 4.80
C ASP A 11 -0.56 -6.21 3.46
N ILE A 12 -0.65 -5.33 2.47
CA ILE A 12 -1.10 -5.69 1.12
C ILE A 12 -0.12 -6.67 0.47
N ALA A 13 1.18 -6.45 0.63
CA ALA A 13 2.20 -7.36 0.08
C ALA A 13 2.04 -8.77 0.64
N THR A 14 1.82 -8.89 1.94
CA THR A 14 1.61 -10.18 2.60
C THR A 14 0.34 -10.86 2.06
N GLU A 15 -0.76 -10.13 1.95
CA GLU A 15 -2.00 -10.69 1.43
C GLU A 15 -1.84 -11.19 0.00
N LEU A 16 -1.22 -10.40 -0.87
CA LEU A 16 -1.01 -10.80 -2.27
C LEU A 16 -0.10 -12.02 -2.38
N THR A 17 0.94 -12.08 -1.56
CA THR A 17 1.85 -13.22 -1.55
C THR A 17 1.14 -14.49 -1.10
N ILE A 18 0.27 -14.40 -0.10
CA ILE A 18 -0.57 -15.53 0.31
C ILE A 18 -1.47 -16.00 -0.84
N ARG A 19 -2.07 -15.06 -1.56
CA ARG A 19 -2.96 -15.40 -2.69
C ARG A 19 -2.23 -16.08 -3.83
N VAL A 20 -0.98 -15.68 -4.09
CA VAL A 20 -0.18 -16.26 -5.18
C VAL A 20 0.42 -17.60 -4.78
N ASP A 21 0.98 -17.69 -3.58
CA ASP A 21 1.84 -18.81 -3.18
C ASP A 21 1.27 -19.70 -2.08
N GLY A 22 0.20 -19.29 -1.42
CA GLY A 22 -0.31 -20.01 -0.26
C GLY A 22 0.59 -19.88 0.96
N ASP A 23 1.51 -18.92 0.94
CA ASP A 23 2.48 -18.67 2.00
C ASP A 23 2.68 -17.16 2.10
N GLU A 24 2.87 -16.63 3.29
CA GLU A 24 3.03 -15.19 3.48
C GLU A 24 4.37 -14.66 2.97
N GLY A 25 5.36 -15.52 2.80
CA GLY A 25 6.68 -15.13 2.33
C GLY A 25 7.34 -14.11 3.25
N LEU A 26 8.30 -13.39 2.69
CA LEU A 26 9.02 -12.34 3.38
C LEU A 26 9.10 -11.10 2.49
N LEU A 27 8.64 -9.96 2.98
CA LEU A 27 8.85 -8.70 2.31
C LEU A 27 10.33 -8.33 2.47
N ARG A 28 11.08 -8.40 1.38
CA ARG A 28 12.53 -8.23 1.40
C ARG A 28 12.96 -6.78 1.24
N ALA A 29 12.27 -6.02 0.39
CA ALA A 29 12.71 -4.68 0.07
C ALA A 29 11.56 -3.86 -0.52
N TYR A 30 11.61 -2.56 -0.28
CA TYR A 30 10.89 -1.57 -1.07
C TYR A 30 11.87 -0.88 -2.01
N ASP A 31 11.39 -0.45 -3.16
CA ASP A 31 12.13 0.44 -4.04
C ASP A 31 11.19 1.49 -4.62
N ASN A 32 11.76 2.54 -5.19
CA ASN A 32 11.01 3.63 -5.84
C ASN A 32 9.89 4.20 -4.96
N VAL A 33 10.16 4.36 -3.66
CA VAL A 33 9.18 4.93 -2.74
C VAL A 33 9.07 6.43 -2.98
N GLU A 34 7.85 6.90 -3.27
CA GLU A 34 7.57 8.31 -3.45
C GLU A 34 6.39 8.73 -2.57
N PHE A 35 6.57 9.80 -1.82
CA PHE A 35 5.51 10.45 -1.07
C PHE A 35 5.15 11.73 -1.81
N ILE A 36 3.94 11.78 -2.35
CA ILE A 36 3.53 12.77 -3.35
C ILE A 36 2.71 13.88 -2.75
N SER A 37 1.79 13.54 -1.84
CA SER A 37 0.89 14.50 -1.22
C SER A 37 0.80 14.22 0.27
N PRO A 38 0.61 15.26 1.11
CA PRO A 38 0.54 15.06 2.55
C PRO A 38 -0.75 14.34 2.97
N VAL A 39 -0.65 13.58 4.06
CA VAL A 39 -1.78 12.89 4.69
C VAL A 39 -1.86 13.35 6.14
N TYR A 40 -3.05 13.68 6.59
CA TYR A 40 -3.30 14.18 7.94
C TYR A 40 -4.23 13.25 8.70
N ALA A 41 -4.20 13.36 10.02
CA ALA A 41 -5.13 12.62 10.87
C ALA A 41 -6.57 12.90 10.44
N GLY A 42 -7.39 11.86 10.35
CA GLY A 42 -8.77 11.97 9.90
C GLY A 42 -8.96 11.77 8.41
N ASP A 43 -7.88 11.72 7.62
CA ASP A 43 -7.96 11.40 6.20
C ASP A 43 -8.19 9.90 6.01
N PHE A 44 -8.97 9.56 4.99
CA PHE A 44 -9.24 8.16 4.63
C PHE A 44 -8.47 7.79 3.38
N LEU A 45 -7.78 6.67 3.45
CA LEU A 45 -6.93 6.19 2.35
C LEU A 45 -7.49 4.93 1.72
N LEU A 46 -7.33 4.83 0.40
CA LEU A 46 -7.54 3.60 -0.35
C LEU A 46 -6.17 3.08 -0.76
N ILE A 47 -5.84 1.87 -0.34
CA ILE A 47 -4.56 1.23 -0.65
C ILE A 47 -4.78 0.19 -1.73
N LYS A 48 -3.97 0.29 -2.79
CA LYS A 48 -4.00 -0.67 -3.89
C LYS A 48 -2.65 -1.36 -4.02
N GLY A 49 -2.69 -2.65 -4.30
CA GLY A 49 -1.50 -3.42 -4.59
C GLY A 49 -1.74 -4.32 -5.78
N LYS A 50 -0.67 -4.60 -6.52
CA LYS A 50 -0.75 -5.43 -7.72
C LYS A 50 0.57 -6.18 -7.90
N VAL A 51 0.49 -7.49 -8.12
CA VAL A 51 1.67 -8.27 -8.50
C VAL A 51 2.02 -7.92 -9.94
N VAL A 52 3.20 -7.37 -10.16
CA VAL A 52 3.63 -6.90 -11.49
C VAL A 52 4.62 -7.84 -12.15
N LYS A 53 5.30 -8.68 -11.37
CA LYS A 53 6.25 -9.66 -11.93
C LYS A 53 6.45 -10.82 -10.96
N ILE A 54 6.52 -12.03 -11.50
CA ILE A 54 6.80 -13.24 -10.72
C ILE A 54 8.12 -13.82 -11.23
N GLY A 55 9.13 -13.86 -10.36
CA GLY A 55 10.39 -14.54 -10.62
C GLY A 55 10.40 -15.93 -10.01
N ASN A 56 11.57 -16.55 -9.95
CA ASN A 56 11.71 -17.90 -9.40
C ASN A 56 11.27 -17.97 -7.92
N THR A 57 11.80 -17.09 -7.09
CA THR A 57 11.42 -16.96 -5.68
C THR A 57 10.92 -15.58 -5.32
N SER A 58 11.00 -14.62 -6.23
CA SER A 58 10.62 -13.23 -5.98
C SER A 58 9.28 -12.88 -6.61
N ARG A 59 8.53 -12.02 -5.93
CA ARG A 59 7.29 -11.41 -6.44
C ARG A 59 7.45 -9.92 -6.33
N LYS A 60 7.39 -9.22 -7.45
CA LYS A 60 7.42 -7.75 -7.44
C LYS A 60 6.01 -7.23 -7.39
N ILE A 61 5.76 -6.29 -6.48
CA ILE A 61 4.45 -5.73 -6.22
C ILE A 61 4.51 -4.22 -6.38
N GLY A 62 3.54 -3.67 -7.10
CA GLY A 62 3.34 -2.23 -7.18
C GLY A 62 2.29 -1.78 -6.18
N PHE A 63 2.52 -0.65 -5.54
CA PHE A 63 1.62 -0.10 -4.52
C PHE A 63 1.25 1.33 -4.85
N GLU A 64 -0.01 1.68 -4.55
CA GLU A 64 -0.49 3.05 -4.61
C GLU A 64 -1.39 3.31 -3.41
N ALA A 65 -1.28 4.51 -2.86
CA ALA A 65 -2.18 4.99 -1.81
C ALA A 65 -2.87 6.25 -2.30
N TYR A 66 -4.19 6.28 -2.19
CA TYR A 66 -5.02 7.40 -2.59
C TYR A 66 -5.77 7.95 -1.38
N LYS A 67 -5.85 9.26 -1.28
CA LYS A 67 -6.75 9.91 -0.34
C LYS A 67 -8.12 10.00 -1.00
N ILE A 68 -9.13 9.44 -0.36
CA ILE A 68 -10.50 9.43 -0.88
C ILE A 68 -11.42 10.35 -0.10
N ILE A 69 -11.11 10.61 1.16
CA ILE A 69 -11.85 11.53 2.02
C ILE A 69 -10.82 12.28 2.85
N GLU A 70 -10.97 13.60 2.95
CA GLU A 70 -10.08 14.37 3.81
C GLU A 70 -10.85 15.07 4.92
N SER A 71 -10.19 15.18 6.07
CA SER A 71 -10.70 15.97 7.19
C SER A 71 -10.63 17.46 6.84
N ILE A 72 -11.72 18.17 7.10
CA ILE A 72 -11.77 19.61 6.86
C ILE A 72 -11.23 20.31 8.10
N LYS A 73 -10.05 20.93 7.95
CA LYS A 73 -9.42 21.70 9.01
C LYS A 73 -10.06 23.08 9.07
N ASN A 74 -10.10 23.68 10.24
CA ASN A 74 -10.67 24.99 10.49
C ASN A 74 -12.19 25.05 10.27
N ALA A 75 -12.86 23.92 10.16
CA ALA A 75 -14.30 23.86 10.13
C ALA A 75 -14.85 24.15 11.54
N LYS A 76 -16.06 24.70 11.61
CA LYS A 76 -16.75 24.90 12.91
C LYS A 76 -16.98 23.56 13.61
N ASN A 77 -17.16 22.49 12.83
CA ASN A 77 -17.34 21.15 13.33
C ASN A 77 -16.09 20.34 13.02
N ASN A 78 -15.41 19.85 14.07
CA ASN A 78 -14.16 19.09 13.93
C ASN A 78 -14.35 17.72 13.25
N SER A 79 -15.58 17.25 13.12
CA SER A 79 -15.88 16.00 12.44
C SER A 79 -16.22 16.17 10.96
N SER A 80 -16.12 17.38 10.43
CA SER A 80 -16.41 17.64 9.02
C SER A 80 -15.36 17.01 8.11
N CYS A 81 -15.84 16.37 7.04
CA CYS A 81 -15.00 15.69 6.05
C CYS A 81 -15.48 16.02 4.64
N LYS A 82 -14.58 15.90 3.69
CA LYS A 82 -14.86 16.14 2.27
C LYS A 82 -14.50 14.90 1.45
N ILE A 83 -15.43 14.44 0.63
CA ILE A 83 -15.18 13.36 -0.32
C ILE A 83 -14.41 13.95 -1.50
N LEU A 84 -13.32 13.29 -1.87
CA LEU A 84 -12.47 13.70 -2.99
C LEU A 84 -12.82 12.90 -4.24
N ASP A 85 -13.16 13.60 -5.30
CA ASP A 85 -13.49 12.99 -6.59
C ASP A 85 -12.91 13.86 -7.71
N PRO A 86 -11.84 13.43 -8.37
CA PRO A 86 -11.19 12.13 -8.20
C PRO A 86 -10.33 12.05 -6.94
N PRO A 87 -10.03 10.84 -6.46
CA PRO A 87 -9.09 10.65 -5.35
C PRO A 87 -7.71 11.23 -5.66
N ILE A 88 -6.97 11.58 -4.61
CA ILE A 88 -5.64 12.18 -4.75
C ILE A 88 -4.59 11.11 -4.47
N LEU A 89 -3.67 10.89 -5.42
CA LEU A 89 -2.54 10.00 -5.21
C LEU A 89 -1.61 10.62 -4.14
N VAL A 90 -1.39 9.91 -3.05
CA VAL A 90 -0.57 10.42 -1.95
C VAL A 90 0.79 9.73 -1.87
N ALA A 91 0.89 8.48 -2.31
CA ALA A 91 2.15 7.75 -2.30
C ALA A 91 2.10 6.61 -3.30
N LYS A 92 3.27 6.21 -3.80
CA LYS A 92 3.44 5.01 -4.59
C LYS A 92 4.80 4.40 -4.31
N ALA A 93 4.89 3.09 -4.51
CA ALA A 93 6.12 2.36 -4.29
C ALA A 93 6.08 1.05 -5.06
N SER A 94 7.20 0.38 -5.13
CA SER A 94 7.24 -1.04 -5.46
C SER A 94 8.00 -1.76 -4.35
N GLY A 95 7.77 -3.06 -4.26
CA GLY A 95 8.42 -3.91 -3.27
C GLY A 95 8.60 -5.30 -3.80
N THR A 96 9.43 -6.07 -3.12
CA THR A 96 9.71 -7.46 -3.50
C THR A 96 9.48 -8.35 -2.30
N THR A 97 8.62 -9.36 -2.48
CA THR A 97 8.49 -10.45 -1.52
C THR A 97 9.23 -11.68 -2.05
N VAL A 98 9.70 -12.51 -1.14
CA VAL A 98 10.42 -13.72 -1.48
C VAL A 98 9.72 -14.89 -0.83
N VAL A 99 9.46 -15.96 -1.64
CA VAL A 99 8.91 -17.22 -1.17
C VAL A 99 9.83 -18.32 -1.66
N LEU A 100 10.47 -19.02 -0.73
CA LEU A 100 11.38 -20.11 -1.09
C LEU A 100 10.62 -21.22 -1.82
N LYS A 101 11.30 -21.93 -2.70
CA LYS A 101 10.68 -22.96 -3.55
C LYS A 101 9.88 -23.99 -2.78
N ASP A 102 10.40 -24.45 -1.65
CA ASP A 102 9.72 -25.44 -0.81
C ASP A 102 8.51 -24.88 -0.06
N LYS A 103 8.34 -23.55 -0.02
CA LYS A 103 7.20 -22.87 0.61
C LYS A 103 6.11 -22.51 -0.40
N GLN A 104 6.40 -22.57 -1.68
CA GLN A 104 5.41 -22.23 -2.72
C GLN A 104 4.40 -23.36 -2.85
N LYS A 105 3.14 -23.06 -2.58
CA LYS A 105 2.05 -24.06 -2.57
C LYS A 105 1.12 -23.95 -3.77
N CYS A 106 1.36 -22.97 -4.61
CA CYS A 106 0.53 -22.73 -5.80
C CYS A 106 1.38 -22.70 -7.06
#